data_585c47cfcac1305b2d44fbd2bb961d95
#
_entry.id   585c47cfcac1305b2d44fbd2bb961d95
#
_cell.length_a   1.000
_cell.length_b   1.000
_cell.length_c   1.000
_cell.angle_alpha   90.00
_cell.angle_beta   90.00
_cell.angle_gamma   90.00
#
_symmetry.space_group_name_H-M   'P 1'
#
loop_
_entity.id
_entity.type
_entity.pdbx_description
1 polymer ?
#
loop_
_entity_poly.entity_id
_entity_poly.type
_entity_poly.pdbx_seq_one_letter_code
_entity_poly.pdbx_strand_id
1 'polypeptide(L)'
;MKIFIDSAKIWEIEKFAFLIDGVTTNPSLLKAALDEGMDMEEYIRNICRVAGKGKPVSLEVISLDAKNMIREGELLYNKFNFAGNVVVKIPISSSTEGENHFEGLTAIKSLSQKGIPVNATLAMTPEQAFLAAKMGAKFVSPFAGRIDDFIRKNVGMGFGKGDYFPAEGISKAGSIVSDNGIFSGVDLVRKTVNIFKNYNIKCEVIAASLRNARQAREVAEAGAHISTIPFNVLVDMINHPKTVEGIIKFSEDVVEEYRKLFR
;
A
#
# COMPACT_ATOMS: atom_id res chain seq x y z
N MET A 1 -5.92 -12.32 1.86
CA MET A 1 -5.22 -11.03 1.76
C MET A 1 -6.15 -9.93 2.23
N LYS A 2 -5.71 -9.05 3.13
CA LYS A 2 -6.46 -7.85 3.52
C LYS A 2 -6.35 -6.78 2.43
N ILE A 3 -7.37 -5.93 2.33
CA ILE A 3 -7.42 -4.84 1.36
C ILE A 3 -7.37 -3.51 2.10
N PHE A 4 -6.33 -2.71 1.85
CA PHE A 4 -6.28 -1.32 2.27
C PHE A 4 -6.57 -0.42 1.06
N ILE A 5 -7.14 0.75 1.29
CA ILE A 5 -7.24 1.78 0.26
C ILE A 5 -6.06 2.74 0.35
N ASP A 6 -5.41 3.03 -0.80
CA ASP A 6 -4.34 4.03 -0.90
C ASP A 6 -4.93 5.38 -1.32
N SER A 7 -5.48 6.08 -0.35
CA SER A 7 -6.15 7.37 -0.57
C SER A 7 -6.17 8.23 0.69
N ALA A 8 -6.14 9.55 0.51
CA ALA A 8 -6.43 10.53 1.53
C ALA A 8 -7.79 11.22 1.34
N LYS A 9 -8.51 10.95 0.25
CA LYS A 9 -9.83 11.55 -0.01
C LYS A 9 -10.92 10.86 0.82
N ILE A 10 -11.58 11.60 1.69
CA ILE A 10 -12.57 11.08 2.63
C ILE A 10 -13.67 10.30 1.89
N TRP A 11 -14.24 10.88 0.83
CA TRP A 11 -15.32 10.24 0.07
C TRP A 11 -14.90 8.90 -0.60
N GLU A 12 -13.62 8.75 -1.00
CA GLU A 12 -13.10 7.48 -1.54
C GLU A 12 -13.05 6.41 -0.44
N ILE A 13 -12.62 6.80 0.76
CA ILE A 13 -12.54 5.91 1.92
C ILE A 13 -13.96 5.50 2.35
N GLU A 14 -14.90 6.46 2.46
CA GLU A 14 -16.30 6.21 2.81
C GLU A 14 -16.96 5.22 1.85
N LYS A 15 -16.75 5.41 0.55
CA LYS A 15 -17.34 4.56 -0.49
C LYS A 15 -16.94 3.09 -0.35
N PHE A 16 -15.74 2.81 0.13
CA PHE A 16 -15.22 1.46 0.32
C PHE A 16 -15.10 1.03 1.79
N ALA A 17 -15.65 1.82 2.75
CA ALA A 17 -15.54 1.53 4.18
C ALA A 17 -16.05 0.12 4.57
N PHE A 18 -17.03 -0.41 3.82
CA PHE A 18 -17.57 -1.77 4.03
C PHE A 18 -16.61 -2.89 3.58
N LEU A 19 -15.67 -2.60 2.69
CA LEU A 19 -14.79 -3.58 2.05
C LEU A 19 -13.36 -3.54 2.62
N ILE A 20 -12.85 -2.34 2.95
CA ILE A 20 -11.46 -2.14 3.31
C ILE A 20 -11.14 -2.56 4.75
N ASP A 21 -9.93 -3.07 4.95
CA ASP A 21 -9.38 -3.44 6.26
C ASP A 21 -8.46 -2.36 6.83
N GLY A 22 -8.17 -1.30 6.08
CA GLY A 22 -7.33 -0.17 6.51
C GLY A 22 -7.10 0.86 5.41
N VAL A 23 -6.32 1.88 5.74
CA VAL A 23 -6.02 3.03 4.87
C VAL A 23 -4.52 3.30 4.88
N THR A 24 -3.93 3.58 3.72
CA THR A 24 -2.61 4.18 3.65
C THR A 24 -2.70 5.58 3.06
N THR A 25 -1.97 6.50 3.68
CA THR A 25 -1.78 7.85 3.17
C THR A 25 -0.30 8.12 2.92
N ASN A 26 0.00 9.24 2.32
CA ASN A 26 1.33 9.80 2.19
C ASN A 26 1.23 11.31 1.89
N PRO A 27 2.34 12.08 1.96
CA PRO A 27 2.29 13.52 1.73
C PRO A 27 1.68 13.91 0.37
N SER A 28 1.94 13.14 -0.69
CA SER A 28 1.40 13.42 -2.02
C SER A 28 -0.11 13.22 -2.10
N LEU A 29 -0.63 12.19 -1.45
CA LEU A 29 -2.08 11.93 -1.38
C LEU A 29 -2.79 12.99 -0.54
N LEU A 30 -2.21 13.37 0.61
CA LEU A 30 -2.74 14.45 1.43
C LEU A 30 -2.77 15.78 0.67
N LYS A 31 -1.68 16.14 -0.02
CA LYS A 31 -1.63 17.32 -0.87
C LYS A 31 -2.72 17.32 -1.96
N ALA A 32 -2.98 16.18 -2.57
CA ALA A 32 -3.97 16.04 -3.64
C ALA A 32 -5.43 15.99 -3.14
N ALA A 33 -5.63 15.81 -1.84
CA ALA A 33 -6.96 15.68 -1.22
C ALA A 33 -7.43 16.95 -0.49
N LEU A 34 -6.52 17.89 -0.22
CA LEU A 34 -6.79 19.12 0.52
C LEU A 34 -7.14 20.26 -0.43
N ASP A 35 -8.22 20.96 -0.12
CA ASP A 35 -8.54 22.24 -0.70
C ASP A 35 -7.87 23.39 0.10
N GLU A 36 -7.72 24.54 -0.52
CA GLU A 36 -7.14 25.73 0.10
C GLU A 36 -7.95 26.15 1.35
N GLY A 37 -7.27 26.31 2.49
CA GLY A 37 -7.89 26.74 3.74
C GLY A 37 -8.45 25.64 4.64
N MET A 38 -8.35 24.37 4.27
CA MET A 38 -8.74 23.26 5.15
C MET A 38 -7.79 23.11 6.34
N ASP A 39 -8.35 22.85 7.53
CA ASP A 39 -7.58 22.46 8.71
C ASP A 39 -7.06 21.03 8.55
N MET A 40 -5.74 20.88 8.39
CA MET A 40 -5.08 19.60 8.23
C MET A 40 -5.31 18.66 9.42
N GLU A 41 -5.38 19.19 10.65
CA GLU A 41 -5.59 18.38 11.83
C GLU A 41 -6.98 17.74 11.83
N GLU A 42 -8.01 18.55 11.59
CA GLU A 42 -9.39 18.05 11.51
C GLU A 42 -9.56 17.11 10.31
N TYR A 43 -8.86 17.37 9.21
CA TYR A 43 -8.87 16.48 8.04
C TYR A 43 -8.34 15.10 8.36
N ILE A 44 -7.16 15.00 9.01
CA ILE A 44 -6.59 13.73 9.43
C ILE A 44 -7.48 13.02 10.46
N ARG A 45 -8.10 13.77 11.39
CA ARG A 45 -9.08 13.22 12.34
C ARG A 45 -10.26 12.57 11.60
N ASN A 46 -10.74 13.21 10.55
CA ASN A 46 -11.84 12.68 9.74
C ASN A 46 -11.43 11.43 8.99
N ILE A 47 -10.21 11.36 8.40
CA ILE A 47 -9.69 10.12 7.81
C ILE A 47 -9.70 8.98 8.84
N CYS A 48 -9.17 9.20 10.05
CA CYS A 48 -9.13 8.17 11.10
C CYS A 48 -10.54 7.73 11.54
N ARG A 49 -11.50 8.65 11.60
CA ARG A 49 -12.91 8.39 11.96
C ARG A 49 -13.60 7.52 10.90
N VAL A 50 -13.47 7.91 9.63
CA VAL A 50 -14.14 7.26 8.50
C VAL A 50 -13.54 5.88 8.20
N ALA A 51 -12.23 5.72 8.38
CA ALA A 51 -11.59 4.39 8.29
C ALA A 51 -12.22 3.39 9.25
N GLY A 52 -12.65 3.85 10.43
CA GLY A 52 -13.30 3.04 11.44
C GLY A 52 -12.37 2.54 12.56
N LYS A 53 -12.98 2.21 13.69
CA LYS A 53 -12.27 1.78 14.90
C LYS A 53 -11.42 0.54 14.64
N GLY A 54 -10.12 0.63 14.99
CA GLY A 54 -9.17 -0.48 14.90
C GLY A 54 -8.68 -0.82 13.49
N LYS A 55 -9.22 -0.20 12.43
CA LYS A 55 -8.69 -0.38 11.07
C LYS A 55 -7.44 0.50 10.89
N PRO A 56 -6.27 -0.07 10.58
CA PRO A 56 -5.02 0.69 10.47
C PRO A 56 -5.11 1.88 9.50
N VAL A 57 -4.64 3.05 9.95
CA VAL A 57 -4.46 4.25 9.13
C VAL A 57 -3.00 4.65 9.18
N SER A 58 -2.29 4.51 8.07
CA SER A 58 -0.86 4.85 7.98
C SER A 58 -0.69 6.34 7.72
N LEU A 59 -0.07 7.05 8.68
CA LEU A 59 0.30 8.47 8.62
C LEU A 59 1.82 8.62 8.55
N GLU A 60 2.34 9.30 7.54
CA GLU A 60 3.77 9.37 7.23
C GLU A 60 4.43 10.60 7.87
N VAL A 61 5.60 10.39 8.50
CA VAL A 61 6.47 11.47 8.98
C VAL A 61 7.11 12.20 7.80
N ILE A 62 7.61 13.42 8.05
CA ILE A 62 8.20 14.29 6.99
C ILE A 62 9.71 14.52 7.18
N SER A 63 10.23 14.34 8.38
CA SER A 63 11.66 14.51 8.66
C SER A 63 12.51 13.38 8.10
N LEU A 64 13.81 13.65 7.93
CA LEU A 64 14.77 12.72 7.35
C LEU A 64 15.77 12.17 8.37
N ASP A 65 15.86 12.74 9.56
CA ASP A 65 16.70 12.26 10.66
C ASP A 65 15.89 11.50 11.71
N ALA A 66 16.50 10.52 12.36
CA ALA A 66 15.83 9.62 13.30
C ALA A 66 15.19 10.36 14.48
N LYS A 67 15.87 11.35 15.03
CA LYS A 67 15.39 12.11 16.21
C LYS A 67 14.07 12.82 15.91
N ASN A 68 14.01 13.50 14.78
CA ASN A 68 12.79 14.20 14.35
C ASN A 68 11.71 13.22 13.88
N MET A 69 12.04 12.16 13.16
CA MET A 69 11.07 11.11 12.79
C MET A 69 10.42 10.46 14.02
N ILE A 70 11.19 10.19 15.08
CA ILE A 70 10.66 9.65 16.34
C ILE A 70 9.70 10.64 16.99
N ARG A 71 10.10 11.91 17.12
CA ARG A 71 9.25 12.96 17.68
C ARG A 71 7.95 13.14 16.90
N GLU A 72 8.03 13.20 15.57
CA GLU A 72 6.86 13.31 14.69
C GLU A 72 5.96 12.08 14.79
N GLY A 73 6.54 10.88 14.84
CA GLY A 73 5.79 9.64 15.00
C GLY A 73 5.01 9.58 16.30
N GLU A 74 5.63 10.00 17.41
CA GLU A 74 4.95 10.12 18.72
C GLU A 74 3.82 11.16 18.68
N LEU A 75 4.05 12.31 18.04
CA LEU A 75 3.03 13.35 17.89
C LEU A 75 1.84 12.85 17.07
N LEU A 76 2.08 12.21 15.91
CA LEU A 76 1.02 11.64 15.07
C LEU A 76 0.23 10.59 15.85
N TYR A 77 0.90 9.68 16.52
CA TYR A 77 0.25 8.63 17.29
C TYR A 77 -0.59 9.21 18.44
N ASN A 78 0.00 10.05 19.29
CA ASN A 78 -0.70 10.61 20.44
C ASN A 78 -1.88 11.51 20.04
N LYS A 79 -1.75 12.27 18.94
CA LYS A 79 -2.76 13.24 18.52
C LYS A 79 -3.95 12.60 17.79
N PHE A 80 -3.72 11.53 17.03
CA PHE A 80 -4.73 10.98 16.11
C PHE A 80 -5.20 9.56 16.46
N ASN A 81 -4.61 8.88 17.46
CA ASN A 81 -4.95 7.49 17.78
C ASN A 81 -6.22 7.31 18.65
N PHE A 82 -7.14 8.26 18.63
CA PHE A 82 -8.39 8.19 19.40
C PHE A 82 -9.30 7.02 18.98
N ALA A 83 -9.21 6.56 17.73
CA ALA A 83 -9.90 5.39 17.21
C ALA A 83 -9.10 4.08 17.38
N GLY A 84 -7.90 4.12 17.98
CA GLY A 84 -7.01 2.96 18.15
C GLY A 84 -6.50 2.38 16.84
N ASN A 85 -6.29 3.23 15.83
CA ASN A 85 -6.03 2.78 14.46
C ASN A 85 -4.81 3.44 13.79
N VAL A 86 -4.12 4.37 14.43
CA VAL A 86 -2.95 5.04 13.83
C VAL A 86 -1.75 4.10 13.76
N VAL A 87 -1.14 4.07 12.58
CA VAL A 87 0.15 3.43 12.29
C VAL A 87 1.10 4.50 11.74
N VAL A 88 2.25 4.66 12.39
CA VAL A 88 3.25 5.64 11.94
C VAL A 88 4.02 5.09 10.74
N LYS A 89 4.05 5.84 9.64
CA LYS A 89 4.72 5.43 8.42
C LYS A 89 6.10 6.09 8.35
N ILE A 90 7.16 5.26 8.28
CA ILE A 90 8.57 5.67 8.33
C ILE A 90 9.29 5.21 7.06
N PRO A 91 9.97 6.11 6.32
CA PRO A 91 10.83 5.70 5.21
C PRO A 91 11.95 4.77 5.69
N ILE A 92 12.20 3.68 4.96
CA ILE A 92 13.23 2.70 5.34
C ILE A 92 14.64 3.30 5.33
N SER A 93 14.88 4.23 4.43
CA SER A 93 16.09 5.04 4.34
C SER A 93 15.68 6.47 4.02
N SER A 94 16.37 7.41 4.61
CA SER A 94 16.11 8.84 4.44
C SER A 94 17.32 9.62 3.90
N SER A 95 18.42 8.92 3.62
CA SER A 95 19.60 9.56 3.03
C SER A 95 19.31 9.97 1.59
N THR A 96 19.39 11.26 1.33
CA THR A 96 19.34 11.82 -0.03
C THR A 96 20.75 12.06 -0.59
N GLU A 97 21.72 12.27 0.30
CA GLU A 97 23.14 12.46 -0.01
C GLU A 97 23.97 12.02 1.22
N GLY A 98 24.95 11.14 1.04
CA GLY A 98 25.90 10.77 2.08
C GLY A 98 25.69 9.41 2.77
N GLU A 99 26.39 9.19 3.88
CA GLU A 99 26.60 7.85 4.48
C GLU A 99 25.52 7.41 5.48
N ASN A 100 24.54 8.24 5.83
CA ASN A 100 23.63 7.99 6.96
C ASN A 100 22.35 7.29 6.51
N HIS A 101 22.44 6.01 6.14
CA HIS A 101 21.34 5.21 5.62
C HIS A 101 20.42 4.60 6.70
N PHE A 102 20.75 4.71 7.99
CA PHE A 102 20.10 3.95 9.07
C PHE A 102 19.09 4.77 9.89
N GLU A 103 18.85 6.02 9.56
CA GLU A 103 17.94 6.91 10.31
C GLU A 103 16.53 6.31 10.40
N GLY A 104 15.99 5.81 9.27
CA GLY A 104 14.69 5.16 9.25
C GLY A 104 14.63 3.92 10.15
N LEU A 105 15.66 3.06 10.08
CA LEU A 105 15.73 1.85 10.93
C LEU A 105 15.82 2.21 12.42
N THR A 106 16.56 3.25 12.78
CA THR A 106 16.66 3.77 14.14
C THR A 106 15.31 4.27 14.65
N ALA A 107 14.58 5.03 13.82
CA ALA A 107 13.25 5.52 14.15
C ALA A 107 12.24 4.37 14.30
N ILE A 108 12.23 3.39 13.38
CA ILE A 108 11.38 2.19 13.46
C ILE A 108 11.61 1.47 14.78
N LYS A 109 12.87 1.18 15.15
CA LYS A 109 13.21 0.50 16.40
C LYS A 109 12.70 1.26 17.62
N SER A 110 12.97 2.56 17.70
CA SER A 110 12.56 3.39 18.84
C SER A 110 11.05 3.43 19.01
N LEU A 111 10.29 3.69 17.95
CA LEU A 111 8.83 3.75 18.00
C LEU A 111 8.22 2.37 18.34
N SER A 112 8.74 1.29 17.76
CA SER A 112 8.28 -0.07 18.05
C SER A 112 8.50 -0.46 19.52
N GLN A 113 9.64 -0.08 20.11
CA GLN A 113 9.92 -0.30 21.54
C GLN A 113 8.96 0.46 22.46
N LYS A 114 8.39 1.57 21.99
CA LYS A 114 7.36 2.35 22.71
C LYS A 114 5.93 1.81 22.47
N GLY A 115 5.79 0.68 21.77
CA GLY A 115 4.50 0.09 21.46
C GLY A 115 3.72 0.82 20.36
N ILE A 116 4.34 1.76 19.66
CA ILE A 116 3.76 2.48 18.52
C ILE A 116 3.92 1.62 17.26
N PRO A 117 2.81 1.21 16.60
CA PRO A 117 2.89 0.40 15.40
C PRO A 117 3.48 1.20 14.23
N VAL A 118 4.46 0.60 13.55
CA VAL A 118 5.16 1.24 12.42
C VAL A 118 4.90 0.49 11.12
N ASN A 119 4.68 1.25 10.03
CA ASN A 119 4.72 0.80 8.65
C ASN A 119 6.01 1.33 7.99
N ALA A 120 6.99 0.46 7.79
CA ALA A 120 8.19 0.83 7.05
C ALA A 120 7.87 0.99 5.56
N THR A 121 8.07 2.18 5.02
CA THR A 121 7.68 2.52 3.64
C THR A 121 8.88 2.72 2.72
N LEU A 122 8.61 2.83 1.41
CA LEU A 122 9.63 2.98 0.36
C LEU A 122 10.62 1.81 0.34
N ALA A 123 10.17 0.61 0.69
CA ALA A 123 10.99 -0.59 0.54
C ALA A 123 11.04 -0.99 -0.94
N MET A 124 12.25 -0.97 -1.51
CA MET A 124 12.51 -1.29 -2.92
C MET A 124 13.22 -2.64 -3.08
N THR A 125 13.71 -3.23 -1.97
CA THR A 125 14.36 -4.54 -1.96
C THR A 125 13.86 -5.42 -0.82
N PRO A 126 13.93 -6.76 -0.95
CA PRO A 126 13.60 -7.68 0.14
C PRO A 126 14.49 -7.50 1.37
N GLU A 127 15.75 -7.09 1.19
CA GLU A 127 16.70 -6.83 2.25
C GLU A 127 16.25 -5.64 3.11
N GLN A 128 15.79 -4.55 2.49
CA GLN A 128 15.22 -3.41 3.20
C GLN A 128 14.00 -3.84 4.03
N ALA A 129 13.11 -4.63 3.45
CA ALA A 129 11.93 -5.15 4.14
C ALA A 129 12.32 -6.04 5.35
N PHE A 130 13.31 -6.91 5.17
CA PHE A 130 13.83 -7.77 6.23
C PHE A 130 14.45 -6.97 7.39
N LEU A 131 15.26 -5.96 7.09
CA LEU A 131 15.85 -5.09 8.11
C LEU A 131 14.78 -4.31 8.91
N ALA A 132 13.76 -3.79 8.22
CA ALA A 132 12.64 -3.11 8.88
C ALA A 132 11.89 -4.04 9.84
N ALA A 133 11.59 -5.26 9.41
CA ALA A 133 10.94 -6.27 10.24
C ALA A 133 11.78 -6.63 11.47
N LYS A 134 13.11 -6.75 11.31
CA LYS A 134 14.05 -7.00 12.41
C LYS A 134 14.10 -5.85 13.42
N MET A 135 13.82 -4.61 12.99
CA MET A 135 13.70 -3.45 13.86
C MET A 135 12.33 -3.35 14.57
N GLY A 136 11.42 -4.28 14.32
CA GLY A 136 10.12 -4.35 14.98
C GLY A 136 8.98 -3.66 14.23
N ALA A 137 9.14 -3.36 12.95
CA ALA A 137 8.05 -2.85 12.13
C ALA A 137 6.86 -3.84 12.14
N LYS A 138 5.65 -3.33 12.36
CA LYS A 138 4.41 -4.12 12.28
C LYS A 138 4.06 -4.43 10.82
N PHE A 139 4.32 -3.48 9.95
CA PHE A 139 4.11 -3.57 8.50
C PHE A 139 5.34 -3.13 7.74
N VAL A 140 5.52 -3.67 6.54
CA VAL A 140 6.48 -3.18 5.56
C VAL A 140 5.79 -3.06 4.21
N SER A 141 6.09 -1.96 3.50
CA SER A 141 5.45 -1.64 2.22
C SER A 141 6.47 -1.72 1.07
N PRO A 142 6.67 -2.88 0.41
CA PRO A 142 7.37 -2.96 -0.86
C PRO A 142 6.58 -2.27 -1.97
N PHE A 143 7.27 -1.41 -2.75
CA PHE A 143 6.66 -0.56 -3.76
C PHE A 143 6.71 -1.19 -5.15
N ALA A 144 5.79 -2.13 -5.43
CA ALA A 144 5.75 -2.91 -6.65
C ALA A 144 5.76 -2.05 -7.92
N GLY A 145 4.84 -1.10 -8.07
CA GLY A 145 4.76 -0.28 -9.28
C GLY A 145 5.98 0.61 -9.50
N ARG A 146 6.68 1.06 -8.43
CA ARG A 146 7.92 1.85 -8.60
C ARG A 146 9.08 1.00 -9.10
N ILE A 147 9.17 -0.26 -8.71
CA ILE A 147 10.18 -1.20 -9.26
C ILE A 147 9.91 -1.47 -10.72
N ASP A 148 8.65 -1.69 -11.11
CA ASP A 148 8.28 -1.84 -12.52
C ASP A 148 8.66 -0.61 -13.35
N ASP A 149 8.36 0.59 -12.83
CA ASP A 149 8.73 1.86 -13.47
C ASP A 149 10.26 2.01 -13.60
N PHE A 150 11.02 1.61 -12.57
CA PHE A 150 12.48 1.67 -12.58
C PHE A 150 13.07 0.71 -13.61
N ILE A 151 12.61 -0.53 -13.66
CA ILE A 151 13.09 -1.54 -14.64
C ILE A 151 12.79 -1.06 -16.08
N ARG A 152 11.59 -0.53 -16.35
CA ARG A 152 11.26 0.03 -17.68
C ARG A 152 12.20 1.16 -18.09
N LYS A 153 12.47 2.09 -17.17
CA LYS A 153 13.38 3.22 -17.44
C LYS A 153 14.79 2.75 -17.76
N ASN A 154 15.31 1.76 -17.04
CA ASN A 154 16.66 1.23 -17.24
C ASN A 154 16.85 0.59 -18.64
N VAL A 155 15.76 0.11 -19.25
CA VAL A 155 15.82 -0.44 -20.63
C VAL A 155 15.33 0.53 -21.70
N GLY A 156 14.99 1.77 -21.34
CA GLY A 156 14.53 2.78 -22.27
C GLY A 156 13.10 2.53 -22.80
N MET A 157 12.27 1.80 -22.06
CA MET A 157 10.88 1.52 -22.42
C MET A 157 9.99 2.70 -22.02
N GLY A 158 9.22 3.25 -22.95
CA GLY A 158 8.14 4.21 -22.68
C GLY A 158 6.96 3.50 -22.01
N PHE A 159 6.27 4.16 -21.06
CA PHE A 159 5.10 3.62 -20.39
C PHE A 159 4.21 4.71 -19.78
N GLY A 160 2.92 4.41 -19.67
CA GLY A 160 1.96 5.16 -18.87
C GLY A 160 1.89 4.63 -17.43
N LYS A 161 1.41 5.44 -16.51
CA LYS A 161 1.36 5.11 -15.07
C LYS A 161 0.53 3.86 -14.76
N GLY A 162 -0.50 3.57 -15.57
CA GLY A 162 -1.39 2.41 -15.39
C GLY A 162 -0.97 1.15 -16.16
N ASP A 163 0.07 1.24 -16.98
CA ASP A 163 0.46 0.14 -17.86
C ASP A 163 0.88 -1.10 -17.06
N TYR A 164 0.43 -2.24 -17.55
CA TYR A 164 0.80 -3.52 -16.99
C TYR A 164 2.28 -3.83 -17.21
N PHE A 165 2.93 -4.34 -16.18
CA PHE A 165 4.28 -4.91 -16.25
C PHE A 165 4.22 -6.40 -15.89
N PRO A 166 4.84 -7.31 -16.70
CA PRO A 166 4.77 -8.75 -16.45
C PRO A 166 5.37 -9.15 -15.08
N ALA A 167 4.66 -9.99 -14.35
CA ALA A 167 5.13 -10.49 -13.04
C ALA A 167 6.45 -11.27 -13.15
N GLU A 168 6.67 -11.92 -14.31
CA GLU A 168 7.88 -12.68 -14.64
C GLU A 168 9.04 -11.79 -15.11
N GLY A 169 8.80 -10.48 -15.23
CA GLY A 169 9.75 -9.52 -15.79
C GLY A 169 9.74 -9.49 -17.32
N ILE A 170 10.72 -8.82 -17.88
CA ILE A 170 10.91 -8.66 -19.32
C ILE A 170 12.31 -9.12 -19.74
N SER A 171 12.45 -9.49 -21.01
CA SER A 171 13.74 -9.83 -21.61
C SER A 171 14.19 -8.75 -22.59
N LYS A 172 15.49 -8.45 -22.61
CA LYS A 172 16.14 -7.60 -23.59
C LYS A 172 17.42 -8.28 -24.08
N ALA A 173 17.61 -8.37 -25.39
CA ALA A 173 18.76 -9.05 -26.00
C ALA A 173 19.02 -10.48 -25.46
N GLY A 174 17.93 -11.25 -25.22
CA GLY A 174 18.04 -12.65 -24.77
C GLY A 174 18.29 -12.83 -23.26
N SER A 175 18.41 -11.75 -22.48
CA SER A 175 18.61 -11.82 -21.03
C SER A 175 17.42 -11.20 -20.30
N ILE A 176 17.04 -11.79 -19.16
CA ILE A 176 16.00 -11.22 -18.27
C ILE A 176 16.58 -9.98 -17.62
N VAL A 177 15.81 -8.88 -17.71
CA VAL A 177 16.17 -7.62 -17.04
C VAL A 177 15.82 -7.70 -15.57
N SER A 178 16.72 -7.25 -14.72
CA SER A 178 16.46 -7.20 -13.27
C SER A 178 17.15 -6.01 -12.61
N ASP A 179 16.63 -5.65 -11.44
CA ASP A 179 17.30 -4.80 -10.47
C ASP A 179 17.82 -5.70 -9.35
N ASN A 180 19.13 -5.98 -9.37
CA ASN A 180 19.78 -6.87 -8.40
C ASN A 180 19.03 -8.19 -8.16
N GLY A 181 18.61 -8.85 -9.26
CA GLY A 181 17.86 -10.10 -9.22
C GLY A 181 16.36 -9.97 -8.93
N ILE A 182 15.81 -8.76 -8.86
CA ILE A 182 14.37 -8.48 -8.79
C ILE A 182 13.87 -8.24 -10.22
N PHE A 183 12.95 -9.08 -10.70
CA PHE A 183 12.49 -9.06 -12.09
C PHE A 183 11.26 -8.19 -12.31
N SER A 184 10.49 -7.93 -11.26
CA SER A 184 9.28 -7.09 -11.27
C SER A 184 8.89 -6.66 -9.86
N GLY A 185 7.95 -5.74 -9.76
CA GLY A 185 7.37 -5.38 -8.46
C GLY A 185 6.61 -6.53 -7.80
N VAL A 186 5.99 -7.42 -8.58
CA VAL A 186 5.37 -8.66 -8.05
C VAL A 186 6.44 -9.61 -7.51
N ASP A 187 7.57 -9.73 -8.18
CA ASP A 187 8.69 -10.55 -7.73
C ASP A 187 9.33 -10.00 -6.43
N LEU A 188 9.45 -8.67 -6.31
CA LEU A 188 9.85 -8.01 -5.05
C LEU A 188 8.96 -8.45 -3.88
N VAL A 189 7.62 -8.39 -4.06
CA VAL A 189 6.66 -8.80 -3.04
C VAL A 189 6.80 -10.28 -2.74
N ARG A 190 6.88 -11.14 -3.75
CA ARG A 190 7.04 -12.60 -3.61
C ARG A 190 8.29 -12.97 -2.83
N LYS A 191 9.44 -12.39 -3.16
CA LYS A 191 10.70 -12.63 -2.45
C LYS A 191 10.62 -12.19 -0.98
N THR A 192 10.04 -11.02 -0.72
CA THR A 192 9.83 -10.52 0.65
C THR A 192 8.96 -11.48 1.47
N VAL A 193 7.82 -11.89 0.92
CA VAL A 193 6.89 -12.83 1.58
C VAL A 193 7.56 -14.17 1.85
N ASN A 194 8.33 -14.70 0.89
CA ASN A 194 9.03 -15.97 1.04
C ASN A 194 10.07 -15.91 2.17
N ILE A 195 10.86 -14.83 2.27
CA ILE A 195 11.79 -14.62 3.37
C ILE A 195 11.04 -14.60 4.71
N PHE A 196 9.96 -13.83 4.80
CA PHE A 196 9.18 -13.72 6.04
C PHE A 196 8.57 -15.05 6.47
N LYS A 197 8.08 -15.83 5.51
CA LYS A 197 7.54 -17.18 5.75
C LYS A 197 8.62 -18.14 6.23
N ASN A 198 9.79 -18.17 5.60
CA ASN A 198 10.89 -19.08 5.93
C ASN A 198 11.40 -18.89 7.36
N TYR A 199 11.38 -17.66 7.85
CA TYR A 199 11.86 -17.31 9.20
C TYR A 199 10.75 -17.01 10.20
N ASN A 200 9.48 -17.27 9.82
CA ASN A 200 8.29 -17.01 10.67
C ASN A 200 8.24 -15.57 11.22
N ILE A 201 8.61 -14.60 10.39
CA ILE A 201 8.61 -13.17 10.72
C ILE A 201 7.17 -12.69 10.80
N LYS A 202 6.80 -12.01 11.91
CA LYS A 202 5.42 -11.58 12.17
C LYS A 202 5.04 -10.24 11.55
N CYS A 203 5.97 -9.55 10.92
CA CYS A 203 5.71 -8.32 10.16
C CYS A 203 4.85 -8.65 8.92
N GLU A 204 3.77 -7.91 8.72
CA GLU A 204 2.90 -8.09 7.56
C GLU A 204 3.41 -7.28 6.35
N VAL A 205 3.41 -7.91 5.18
CA VAL A 205 3.82 -7.29 3.91
C VAL A 205 2.61 -6.61 3.28
N ILE A 206 2.70 -5.30 3.07
CA ILE A 206 1.73 -4.47 2.34
C ILE A 206 2.27 -4.23 0.92
N ALA A 207 1.75 -4.92 -0.07
CA ALA A 207 2.06 -4.61 -1.46
C ALA A 207 1.52 -3.21 -1.78
N ALA A 208 2.43 -2.29 -2.13
CA ALA A 208 2.13 -0.87 -2.32
C ALA A 208 2.46 -0.38 -3.73
N SER A 209 1.97 0.82 -4.06
CA SER A 209 2.20 1.45 -5.37
C SER A 209 1.60 0.64 -6.53
N LEU A 210 0.48 -0.04 -6.32
CA LEU A 210 -0.20 -0.83 -7.34
C LEU A 210 -0.78 0.08 -8.43
N ARG A 211 -0.75 -0.39 -9.67
CA ARG A 211 -1.08 0.40 -10.86
C ARG A 211 -2.38 -0.03 -11.56
N ASN A 212 -2.74 -1.30 -11.47
CA ASN A 212 -3.90 -1.87 -12.14
C ASN A 212 -4.42 -3.12 -11.42
N ALA A 213 -5.63 -3.55 -11.76
CA ALA A 213 -6.31 -4.70 -11.16
C ALA A 213 -5.54 -6.02 -11.33
N ARG A 214 -4.85 -6.20 -12.47
CA ARG A 214 -4.04 -7.39 -12.70
C ARG A 214 -2.85 -7.48 -11.74
N GLN A 215 -2.14 -6.38 -11.52
CA GLN A 215 -1.04 -6.33 -10.54
C GLN A 215 -1.56 -6.60 -9.12
N ALA A 216 -2.76 -6.09 -8.76
CA ALA A 216 -3.37 -6.37 -7.46
C ALA A 216 -3.65 -7.87 -7.26
N ARG A 217 -4.11 -8.58 -8.31
CA ARG A 217 -4.28 -10.04 -8.29
C ARG A 217 -2.94 -10.76 -8.15
N GLU A 218 -1.95 -10.39 -8.96
CA GLU A 218 -0.65 -11.06 -8.99
C GLU A 218 0.13 -10.91 -7.66
N VAL A 219 0.01 -9.79 -6.94
CA VAL A 219 0.60 -9.68 -5.59
C VAL A 219 -0.17 -10.52 -4.56
N ALA A 220 -1.48 -10.75 -4.75
CA ALA A 220 -2.24 -11.69 -3.93
C ALA A 220 -1.76 -13.13 -4.17
N GLU A 221 -1.55 -13.53 -5.42
CA GLU A 221 -0.97 -14.82 -5.81
C GLU A 221 0.47 -14.99 -5.28
N ALA A 222 1.23 -13.89 -5.19
CA ALA A 222 2.56 -13.87 -4.57
C ALA A 222 2.53 -14.00 -3.04
N GLY A 223 1.34 -14.00 -2.42
CA GLY A 223 1.16 -14.20 -0.98
C GLY A 223 1.27 -12.93 -0.13
N ALA A 224 1.08 -11.74 -0.69
CA ALA A 224 1.01 -10.51 0.09
C ALA A 224 -0.02 -10.63 1.21
N HIS A 225 0.33 -10.20 2.43
CA HIS A 225 -0.60 -10.20 3.56
C HIS A 225 -1.69 -9.15 3.36
N ILE A 226 -1.31 -8.01 2.78
CA ILE A 226 -2.14 -6.83 2.54
C ILE A 226 -1.78 -6.27 1.16
N SER A 227 -2.76 -5.74 0.44
CA SER A 227 -2.54 -4.86 -0.72
C SER A 227 -3.15 -3.50 -0.43
N THR A 228 -2.38 -2.43 -0.60
CA THR A 228 -2.94 -1.09 -0.58
C THR A 228 -3.18 -0.61 -2.00
N ILE A 229 -4.45 -0.39 -2.32
CA ILE A 229 -4.97 -0.29 -3.69
C ILE A 229 -5.57 1.10 -3.90
N PRO A 230 -5.17 1.85 -4.96
CA PRO A 230 -5.81 3.11 -5.32
C PRO A 230 -7.30 2.94 -5.63
N PHE A 231 -8.09 3.99 -5.38
CA PHE A 231 -9.55 3.98 -5.57
C PHE A 231 -9.98 3.50 -6.97
N ASN A 232 -9.37 4.06 -8.02
CA ASN A 232 -9.69 3.68 -9.41
C ASN A 232 -9.39 2.20 -9.69
N VAL A 233 -8.31 1.67 -9.13
CA VAL A 233 -7.95 0.25 -9.29
C VAL A 233 -8.95 -0.66 -8.57
N LEU A 234 -9.45 -0.26 -7.36
CA LEU A 234 -10.53 -0.98 -6.68
C LEU A 234 -11.81 -1.02 -7.51
N VAL A 235 -12.16 0.09 -8.17
CA VAL A 235 -13.31 0.14 -9.09
C VAL A 235 -13.09 -0.81 -10.28
N ASP A 236 -11.91 -0.80 -10.88
CA ASP A 236 -11.58 -1.66 -12.02
C ASP A 236 -11.61 -3.16 -11.67
N MET A 237 -11.29 -3.53 -10.41
CA MET A 237 -11.32 -4.93 -9.96
C MET A 237 -12.74 -5.55 -9.98
N ILE A 238 -13.80 -4.74 -9.94
CA ILE A 238 -15.19 -5.19 -9.95
C ILE A 238 -15.73 -5.25 -11.38
N ASN A 239 -15.21 -4.44 -12.27
CA ASN A 239 -15.75 -4.24 -13.60
C ASN A 239 -15.32 -5.35 -14.58
N HIS A 240 -16.32 -5.99 -15.19
CA HIS A 240 -16.08 -6.93 -16.31
C HIS A 240 -17.24 -6.90 -17.31
N PRO A 241 -16.98 -6.76 -18.63
CA PRO A 241 -18.05 -6.68 -19.63
C PRO A 241 -19.00 -7.89 -19.61
N LYS A 242 -18.48 -9.08 -19.36
CA LYS A 242 -19.28 -10.30 -19.29
C LYS A 242 -20.20 -10.36 -18.07
N THR A 243 -19.83 -9.70 -16.98
CA THR A 243 -20.71 -9.56 -15.81
C THR A 243 -21.91 -8.67 -16.17
N VAL A 244 -21.67 -7.55 -16.85
CA VAL A 244 -22.74 -6.65 -17.31
C VAL A 244 -23.68 -7.36 -18.29
N GLU A 245 -23.12 -8.05 -19.29
CA GLU A 245 -23.90 -8.85 -20.26
C GLU A 245 -24.76 -9.91 -19.54
N GLY A 246 -24.17 -10.61 -18.55
CA GLY A 246 -24.88 -11.62 -17.76
C GLY A 246 -26.03 -11.03 -16.94
N ILE A 247 -25.82 -9.86 -16.29
CA ILE A 247 -26.87 -9.16 -15.53
C ILE A 247 -28.03 -8.78 -16.45
N ILE A 248 -27.77 -8.21 -17.63
CA ILE A 248 -28.79 -7.83 -18.58
C ILE A 248 -29.62 -9.07 -18.97
N LYS A 249 -28.94 -10.14 -19.43
CA LYS A 249 -29.62 -11.38 -19.83
C LYS A 249 -30.46 -11.97 -18.70
N PHE A 250 -29.90 -12.10 -17.49
CA PHE A 250 -30.64 -12.66 -16.36
C PHE A 250 -31.84 -11.80 -15.96
N SER A 251 -31.73 -10.46 -16.11
CA SER A 251 -32.85 -9.56 -15.85
C SER A 251 -34.01 -9.73 -16.87
N GLU A 252 -33.68 -10.01 -18.13
CA GLU A 252 -34.64 -10.26 -19.18
C GLU A 252 -35.32 -11.65 -19.01
N ASP A 253 -34.58 -12.64 -18.51
CA ASP A 253 -35.07 -14.02 -18.35
C ASP A 253 -35.94 -14.20 -17.07
N VAL A 254 -36.15 -13.15 -16.26
CA VAL A 254 -36.98 -13.24 -15.05
C VAL A 254 -38.47 -13.43 -15.38
N VAL A 255 -39.02 -14.60 -15.00
CA VAL A 255 -40.42 -14.93 -15.15
C VAL A 255 -41.31 -14.33 -14.05
N GLU A 256 -42.59 -14.08 -14.35
CA GLU A 256 -43.51 -13.45 -13.40
C GLU A 256 -43.73 -14.28 -12.10
N GLU A 257 -43.71 -15.62 -12.22
CA GLU A 257 -43.79 -16.53 -11.07
C GLU A 257 -42.66 -16.30 -10.06
N TYR A 258 -41.41 -16.03 -10.56
CA TYR A 258 -40.29 -15.71 -9.71
C TYR A 258 -40.42 -14.32 -9.07
N ARG A 259 -40.92 -13.33 -9.82
CA ARG A 259 -41.16 -11.97 -9.30
C ARG A 259 -42.19 -11.95 -8.14
N LYS A 260 -43.19 -12.87 -8.16
CA LYS A 260 -44.20 -12.97 -7.09
C LYS A 260 -43.62 -13.35 -5.75
N LEU A 261 -42.45 -13.99 -5.70
CA LEU A 261 -41.80 -14.36 -4.43
C LEU A 261 -41.30 -13.13 -3.64
N PHE A 262 -41.20 -11.97 -4.25
CA PHE A 262 -40.65 -10.74 -3.66
C PHE A 262 -41.73 -9.65 -3.48
N ARG A 263 -42.99 -9.97 -3.68
CA ARG A 263 -44.18 -9.14 -3.39
C ARG A 263 -44.88 -9.64 -2.14
#